data_85e0dfdf678221cd1f21503c2f37abab
#
_entry.id   85e0dfdf678221cd1f21503c2f37abab
#
_cell.length_a   1.000
_cell.length_b   1.000
_cell.length_c   1.000
_cell.angle_alpha   90.00
_cell.angle_beta   90.00
_cell.angle_gamma   90.00
#
_symmetry.space_group_name_H-M   'P 1'
#
loop_
_entity.id
_entity.type
_entity.pdbx_description
1 polymer ?
#
loop_
_entity_poly.entity_id
_entity_poly.type
_entity_poly.pdbx_seq_one_letter_code
_entity_poly.pdbx_strand_id
1 'polypeptide(L)'
;LALVTGTCPDEILTLISEAAEPSGDARQAIELLEGAAKRAEASGRSIIEPQDVQKTVITLPSNVDSINIDNLGAHHMLILIGICRRLRKEDSMTTGEAEKLYHVACEEYEVGPKGHTTFWKHLKKLTQENIISTKTSNAEVGRGRTQFISMPHMLPSDVARRLETLIPSKIRKK
;
A
#
# COMPACT_ATOMS: atom_id res chain seq x y z
N LEU A 1 24.08 -1.14 -6.94
CA LEU A 1 24.64 -2.47 -6.56
C LEU A 1 25.11 -3.15 -7.83
N ALA A 2 26.38 -3.50 -7.93
CA ALA A 2 26.89 -4.36 -9.00
C ALA A 2 27.00 -5.78 -8.43
N LEU A 3 26.12 -6.67 -8.86
CA LEU A 3 26.24 -8.09 -8.54
C LEU A 3 27.29 -8.71 -9.45
N VAL A 4 28.14 -9.54 -8.87
CA VAL A 4 29.11 -10.32 -9.65
C VAL A 4 28.36 -11.38 -10.45
N THR A 5 28.80 -11.65 -11.69
CA THR A 5 28.17 -12.67 -12.55
C THR A 5 28.14 -14.02 -11.83
N GLY A 6 26.97 -14.67 -11.77
CA GLY A 6 26.76 -15.95 -11.10
C GLY A 6 26.36 -15.88 -9.60
N THR A 7 26.29 -14.69 -9.01
CA THR A 7 25.86 -14.52 -7.60
C THR A 7 24.37 -14.77 -7.39
N CYS A 8 23.54 -14.52 -8.42
CA CYS A 8 22.09 -14.68 -8.38
C CYS A 8 21.65 -15.70 -9.44
N PRO A 9 21.32 -16.94 -9.08
CA PRO A 9 20.71 -17.92 -9.98
C PRO A 9 19.34 -17.47 -10.50
N ASP A 10 18.94 -17.94 -11.69
CA ASP A 10 17.64 -17.59 -12.30
C ASP A 10 16.45 -17.98 -11.41
N GLU A 11 16.56 -19.07 -10.65
CA GLU A 11 15.56 -19.50 -9.68
C GLU A 11 15.34 -18.44 -8.58
N ILE A 12 16.40 -17.77 -8.16
CA ILE A 12 16.33 -16.68 -7.16
C ILE A 12 15.66 -15.45 -7.75
N LEU A 13 15.94 -15.13 -9.02
CA LEU A 13 15.26 -14.03 -9.71
C LEU A 13 13.77 -14.29 -9.84
N THR A 14 13.37 -15.53 -10.14
CA THR A 14 11.97 -15.94 -10.19
C THR A 14 11.31 -15.77 -8.81
N LEU A 15 11.94 -16.26 -7.74
CA LEU A 15 11.43 -16.15 -6.37
C LEU A 15 11.27 -14.68 -5.92
N ILE A 16 12.23 -13.82 -6.30
CA ILE A 16 12.17 -12.37 -6.01
C ILE A 16 11.03 -11.73 -6.81
N SER A 17 10.86 -12.11 -8.07
CA SER A 17 9.77 -11.61 -8.92
C SER A 17 8.41 -11.96 -8.36
N GLU A 18 8.20 -13.22 -7.97
CA GLU A 18 6.97 -13.69 -7.31
C GLU A 18 6.71 -12.96 -5.98
N ALA A 19 7.76 -12.75 -5.18
CA ALA A 19 7.64 -12.04 -3.92
C ALA A 19 7.33 -10.53 -4.09
N ALA A 20 7.75 -9.92 -5.20
CA ALA A 20 7.50 -8.52 -5.53
C ALA A 20 6.21 -8.31 -6.34
N GLU A 21 5.66 -9.36 -6.98
CA GLU A 21 4.45 -9.29 -7.81
C GLU A 21 3.27 -8.60 -7.11
N PRO A 22 2.97 -8.89 -5.82
CA PRO A 22 1.85 -8.26 -5.13
C PRO A 22 1.95 -6.74 -5.02
N SER A 23 3.16 -6.18 -5.08
CA SER A 23 3.38 -4.72 -5.05
C SER A 23 3.38 -4.10 -6.44
N GLY A 24 3.64 -4.88 -7.49
CA GLY A 24 3.80 -4.41 -8.86
C GLY A 24 4.95 -3.39 -9.05
N ASP A 25 5.85 -3.29 -8.07
CA ASP A 25 6.92 -2.29 -8.05
C ASP A 25 8.30 -2.94 -8.23
N ALA A 26 8.95 -2.65 -9.36
CA ALA A 26 10.32 -3.07 -9.64
C ALA A 26 11.32 -2.63 -8.55
N ARG A 27 11.04 -1.55 -7.83
CA ARG A 27 11.86 -1.10 -6.71
C ARG A 27 11.87 -2.11 -5.58
N GLN A 28 10.74 -2.72 -5.25
CA GLN A 28 10.68 -3.75 -4.22
C GLN A 28 11.47 -5.00 -4.62
N ALA A 29 11.44 -5.39 -5.89
CA ALA A 29 12.29 -6.48 -6.39
C ALA A 29 13.77 -6.17 -6.21
N ILE A 30 14.20 -4.92 -6.47
CA ILE A 30 15.59 -4.48 -6.27
C ILE A 30 15.95 -4.49 -4.79
N GLU A 31 15.08 -4.02 -3.90
CA GLU A 31 15.29 -4.00 -2.46
C GLU A 31 15.36 -5.43 -1.88
N LEU A 32 14.54 -6.36 -2.40
CA LEU A 32 14.60 -7.79 -2.04
C LEU A 32 15.93 -8.42 -2.49
N LEU A 33 16.37 -8.15 -3.71
CA LEU A 33 17.62 -8.63 -4.23
C LEU A 33 18.81 -8.11 -3.42
N GLU A 34 18.83 -6.82 -3.12
CA GLU A 34 19.86 -6.18 -2.30
C GLU A 34 19.91 -6.76 -0.88
N GLY A 35 18.78 -6.93 -0.25
CA GLY A 35 18.68 -7.49 1.10
C GLY A 35 19.12 -8.96 1.15
N ALA A 36 18.74 -9.77 0.16
CA ALA A 36 19.15 -11.17 0.04
C ALA A 36 20.65 -11.28 -0.22
N ALA A 37 21.23 -10.44 -1.08
CA ALA A 37 22.65 -10.40 -1.36
C ALA A 37 23.47 -10.06 -0.10
N LYS A 38 23.06 -9.04 0.66
CA LYS A 38 23.71 -8.67 1.94
C LYS A 38 23.67 -9.81 2.98
N ARG A 39 22.61 -10.62 2.99
CA ARG A 39 22.49 -11.78 3.91
C ARG A 39 23.42 -12.92 3.49
N ALA A 40 23.51 -13.22 2.21
CA ALA A 40 24.44 -14.21 1.68
C ALA A 40 25.88 -13.80 2.02
N GLU A 41 26.25 -12.55 1.77
CA GLU A 41 27.57 -11.99 2.08
C GLU A 41 27.88 -12.04 3.59
N ALA A 42 26.94 -11.62 4.44
CA ALA A 42 27.09 -11.69 5.90
C ALA A 42 27.25 -13.13 6.42
N SER A 43 26.76 -14.12 5.64
CA SER A 43 26.94 -15.55 5.93
C SER A 43 28.21 -16.15 5.28
N GLY A 44 29.06 -15.33 4.66
CA GLY A 44 30.30 -15.76 4.01
C GLY A 44 30.07 -16.48 2.68
N ARG A 45 28.87 -16.37 2.07
CA ARG A 45 28.52 -17.01 0.80
C ARG A 45 28.56 -16.01 -0.35
N SER A 46 28.97 -16.48 -1.51
CA SER A 46 28.98 -15.70 -2.76
C SER A 46 27.73 -15.91 -3.62
N ILE A 47 26.86 -16.84 -3.23
CA ILE A 47 25.62 -17.19 -3.94
C ILE A 47 24.42 -16.94 -3.04
N ILE A 48 23.41 -16.29 -3.59
CA ILE A 48 22.13 -16.06 -2.90
C ILE A 48 21.32 -17.36 -2.89
N GLU A 49 20.81 -17.72 -1.72
CA GLU A 49 19.96 -18.88 -1.52
C GLU A 49 18.50 -18.48 -1.27
N PRO A 50 17.51 -19.37 -1.51
CA PRO A 50 16.08 -19.09 -1.28
C PRO A 50 15.78 -18.59 0.14
N GLN A 51 16.47 -19.09 1.16
CA GLN A 51 16.31 -18.65 2.55
C GLN A 51 16.71 -17.19 2.79
N ASP A 52 17.64 -16.64 2.00
CA ASP A 52 18.03 -15.24 2.11
C ASP A 52 16.90 -14.32 1.61
N VAL A 53 16.25 -14.73 0.53
CA VAL A 53 15.06 -14.03 0.00
C VAL A 53 13.92 -14.09 1.02
N GLN A 54 13.59 -15.27 1.53
CA GLN A 54 12.51 -15.46 2.52
C GLN A 54 12.73 -14.61 3.77
N LYS A 55 13.94 -14.63 4.34
CA LYS A 55 14.29 -13.80 5.51
C LYS A 55 14.25 -12.31 5.19
N THR A 56 14.58 -11.92 3.96
CA THR A 56 14.52 -10.53 3.53
C THR A 56 13.08 -10.06 3.39
N VAL A 57 12.18 -10.86 2.79
CA VAL A 57 10.74 -10.57 2.72
C VAL A 57 10.14 -10.28 4.11
N ILE A 58 10.53 -11.08 5.13
CA ILE A 58 10.04 -10.90 6.51
C ILE A 58 10.56 -9.62 7.15
N THR A 59 11.77 -9.19 6.81
CA THR A 59 12.47 -8.07 7.45
C THR A 59 12.46 -6.77 6.67
N LEU A 60 12.09 -6.82 5.38
CA LEU A 60 11.86 -5.59 4.63
C LEU A 60 10.70 -4.84 5.28
N PRO A 61 10.91 -3.56 5.65
CA PRO A 61 9.77 -2.74 6.04
C PRO A 61 8.78 -2.78 4.88
N SER A 62 7.56 -3.20 5.16
CA SER A 62 6.50 -3.02 4.18
C SER A 62 6.52 -1.54 3.77
N ASN A 63 6.25 -1.20 2.51
CA ASN A 63 6.15 0.21 2.06
C ASN A 63 5.20 1.04 2.95
N VAL A 64 4.41 0.38 3.78
CA VAL A 64 3.54 0.95 4.80
C VAL A 64 4.34 1.66 5.91
N ASP A 65 5.53 1.17 6.27
CA ASP A 65 6.36 1.79 7.31
C ASP A 65 7.07 3.07 6.83
N SER A 66 7.29 3.19 5.51
CA SER A 66 7.86 4.41 4.89
C SER A 66 6.83 5.54 4.75
N ILE A 67 5.53 5.24 4.82
CA ILE A 67 4.45 6.20 4.74
C ILE A 67 3.93 6.47 6.13
N ASN A 68 3.84 7.74 6.47
CA ASN A 68 3.52 8.21 7.82
C ASN A 68 2.02 8.04 8.16
N ILE A 69 1.49 6.79 7.99
CA ILE A 69 0.09 6.44 8.28
C ILE A 69 -0.25 6.78 9.73
N ASP A 70 0.71 6.63 10.63
CA ASP A 70 0.54 6.88 12.07
C ASP A 70 0.20 8.34 12.37
N ASN A 71 0.58 9.28 11.51
CA ASN A 71 0.29 10.70 11.66
C ASN A 71 -1.04 11.13 11.01
N LEU A 72 -1.73 10.23 10.35
CA LEU A 72 -3.04 10.52 9.78
C LEU A 72 -4.07 10.79 10.88
N GLY A 73 -4.96 11.76 10.65
CA GLY A 73 -6.12 11.99 11.51
C GLY A 73 -7.18 10.88 11.33
N ALA A 74 -8.05 10.69 12.32
CA ALA A 74 -9.06 9.64 12.34
C ALA A 74 -9.89 9.54 11.04
N HIS A 75 -10.38 10.68 10.50
CA HIS A 75 -11.15 10.67 9.25
C HIS A 75 -10.34 10.26 8.00
N HIS A 76 -9.04 10.58 7.93
CA HIS A 76 -8.19 10.08 6.86
C HIS A 76 -8.04 8.56 6.93
N MET A 77 -7.86 8.02 8.16
CA MET A 77 -7.78 6.59 8.39
C MET A 77 -9.09 5.86 8.05
N LEU A 78 -10.25 6.46 8.38
CA LEU A 78 -11.57 5.90 8.05
C LEU A 78 -11.86 5.90 6.53
N ILE A 79 -11.40 6.92 5.80
CA ILE A 79 -11.46 6.93 4.35
C ILE A 79 -10.55 5.83 3.77
N LEU A 80 -9.32 5.76 4.28
CA LEU A 80 -8.30 4.85 3.76
C LEU A 80 -8.67 3.38 4.02
N ILE A 81 -9.25 3.04 5.20
CA ILE A 81 -9.70 1.66 5.47
C ILE A 81 -10.82 1.23 4.52
N GLY A 82 -11.77 2.12 4.21
CA GLY A 82 -12.81 1.87 3.21
C GLY A 82 -12.23 1.60 1.83
N ILE A 83 -11.27 2.41 1.39
CA ILE A 83 -10.54 2.23 0.12
C ILE A 83 -9.80 0.89 0.11
N CYS A 84 -9.03 0.59 1.14
CA CYS A 84 -8.25 -0.65 1.23
C CYS A 84 -9.14 -1.90 1.15
N ARG A 85 -10.30 -1.90 1.82
CA ARG A 85 -11.24 -3.02 1.78
C ARG A 85 -11.75 -3.33 0.38
N ARG A 86 -11.96 -2.32 -0.45
CA ARG A 86 -12.39 -2.47 -1.83
C ARG A 86 -11.23 -2.91 -2.72
N LEU A 87 -10.08 -2.24 -2.62
CA LEU A 87 -8.91 -2.51 -3.45
C LEU A 87 -8.21 -3.85 -3.15
N ARG A 88 -8.61 -4.59 -2.11
CA ARG A 88 -8.22 -6.00 -1.95
C ARG A 88 -8.79 -6.92 -3.03
N LYS A 89 -9.85 -6.50 -3.72
CA LYS A 89 -10.59 -7.31 -4.70
C LYS A 89 -10.58 -6.68 -6.09
N GLU A 90 -10.25 -5.42 -6.22
CA GLU A 90 -10.31 -4.64 -7.44
C GLU A 90 -9.09 -3.72 -7.55
N ASP A 91 -8.62 -3.48 -8.76
CA ASP A 91 -7.42 -2.64 -9.01
C ASP A 91 -7.70 -1.15 -8.83
N SER A 92 -8.97 -0.74 -8.95
CA SER A 92 -9.40 0.64 -8.79
C SER A 92 -10.87 0.74 -8.37
N MET A 93 -11.25 1.88 -7.82
CA MET A 93 -12.61 2.20 -7.45
C MET A 93 -12.92 3.67 -7.74
N THR A 94 -14.19 4.03 -7.85
CA THR A 94 -14.61 5.42 -8.04
C THR A 94 -14.57 6.21 -6.72
N THR A 95 -14.41 7.53 -6.81
CA THR A 95 -14.47 8.41 -5.64
C THR A 95 -15.84 8.38 -4.94
N GLY A 96 -16.93 8.17 -5.72
CA GLY A 96 -18.26 8.00 -5.13
C GLY A 96 -18.42 6.72 -4.31
N GLU A 97 -17.80 5.63 -4.74
CA GLU A 97 -17.75 4.38 -3.96
C GLU A 97 -16.91 4.57 -2.69
N ALA A 98 -15.77 5.28 -2.79
CA ALA A 98 -14.93 5.58 -1.64
C ALA A 98 -15.69 6.39 -0.57
N GLU A 99 -16.51 7.36 -0.97
CA GLU A 99 -17.33 8.13 -0.05
C GLU A 99 -18.39 7.25 0.65
N LYS A 100 -19.04 6.35 -0.08
CA LYS A 100 -19.99 5.39 0.51
C LYS A 100 -19.30 4.48 1.55
N LEU A 101 -18.13 3.94 1.21
CA LEU A 101 -17.38 3.07 2.12
C LEU A 101 -16.80 3.83 3.32
N TYR A 102 -16.48 5.12 3.16
CA TYR A 102 -16.13 5.99 4.28
C TYR A 102 -17.30 6.15 5.25
N HIS A 103 -18.53 6.32 4.76
CA HIS A 103 -19.71 6.37 5.63
C HIS A 103 -19.89 5.06 6.40
N VAL A 104 -19.76 3.92 5.74
CA VAL A 104 -19.82 2.59 6.39
C VAL A 104 -18.73 2.45 7.46
N ALA A 105 -17.50 2.87 7.18
CA ALA A 105 -16.44 2.86 8.16
C ALA A 105 -16.73 3.80 9.35
N CYS A 106 -17.33 4.97 9.10
CA CYS A 106 -17.72 5.87 10.17
C CYS A 106 -18.79 5.26 11.09
N GLU A 107 -19.76 4.55 10.54
CA GLU A 107 -20.78 3.82 11.32
C GLU A 107 -20.15 2.70 12.15
N GLU A 108 -19.27 1.89 11.55
CA GLU A 108 -18.58 0.78 12.23
C GLU A 108 -17.74 1.25 13.43
N TYR A 109 -17.08 2.40 13.29
CA TYR A 109 -16.24 2.97 14.36
C TYR A 109 -16.95 4.02 15.24
N GLU A 110 -18.26 4.16 15.11
CA GLU A 110 -19.11 5.09 15.89
C GLU A 110 -18.63 6.56 15.80
N VAL A 111 -18.16 6.98 14.61
CA VAL A 111 -17.67 8.34 14.35
C VAL A 111 -18.62 9.04 13.39
N GLY A 112 -19.08 10.24 13.73
CA GLY A 112 -19.91 11.06 12.84
C GLY A 112 -19.18 11.39 11.53
N PRO A 113 -19.77 11.07 10.35
CA PRO A 113 -19.13 11.34 9.06
C PRO A 113 -19.02 12.85 8.81
N LYS A 114 -17.96 13.26 8.09
CA LYS A 114 -17.80 14.63 7.60
C LYS A 114 -18.53 14.80 6.28
N GLY A 115 -19.00 16.03 6.02
CA GLY A 115 -19.66 16.35 4.76
C GLY A 115 -18.75 16.21 3.54
N HIS A 116 -19.36 16.10 2.37
CA HIS A 116 -18.72 15.87 1.05
C HIS A 116 -17.50 16.74 0.79
N THR A 117 -17.57 18.05 1.02
CA THR A 117 -16.43 18.96 0.81
C THR A 117 -15.22 18.60 1.67
N THR A 118 -15.45 18.17 2.92
CA THR A 118 -14.38 17.76 3.84
C THR A 118 -13.80 16.40 3.44
N PHE A 119 -14.65 15.46 3.00
CA PHE A 119 -14.22 14.19 2.44
C PHE A 119 -13.23 14.41 1.28
N TRP A 120 -13.56 15.31 0.34
CA TRP A 120 -12.70 15.65 -0.79
C TRP A 120 -11.36 16.27 -0.35
N LYS A 121 -11.36 17.12 0.67
CA LYS A 121 -10.11 17.67 1.23
C LYS A 121 -9.23 16.55 1.80
N HIS A 122 -9.82 15.60 2.51
CA HIS A 122 -9.09 14.45 3.04
C HIS A 122 -8.56 13.54 1.93
N LEU A 123 -9.37 13.25 0.92
CA LEU A 123 -8.94 12.45 -0.23
C LEU A 123 -7.76 13.10 -0.97
N LYS A 124 -7.84 14.43 -1.21
CA LYS A 124 -6.75 15.18 -1.84
C LYS A 124 -5.46 15.11 -1.02
N LYS A 125 -5.55 15.19 0.30
CA LYS A 125 -4.39 15.05 1.19
C LYS A 125 -3.76 13.65 1.07
N LEU A 126 -4.54 12.58 1.07
CA LEU A 126 -4.05 11.22 0.87
C LEU A 126 -3.34 11.06 -0.49
N THR A 127 -3.83 11.73 -1.53
CA THR A 127 -3.17 11.76 -2.85
C THR A 127 -1.86 12.55 -2.82
N GLN A 128 -1.81 13.69 -2.13
CA GLN A 128 -0.61 14.50 -2.00
C GLN A 128 0.50 13.80 -1.20
N GLU A 129 0.13 12.97 -0.25
CA GLU A 129 1.05 12.14 0.53
C GLU A 129 1.43 10.83 -0.19
N ASN A 130 1.04 10.67 -1.47
CA ASN A 130 1.30 9.49 -2.31
C ASN A 130 0.78 8.16 -1.71
N ILE A 131 -0.21 8.22 -0.82
CA ILE A 131 -0.85 7.04 -0.23
C ILE A 131 -1.81 6.39 -1.23
N ILE A 132 -2.54 7.23 -1.97
CA ILE A 132 -3.42 6.81 -3.05
C ILE A 132 -3.08 7.58 -4.33
N SER A 133 -3.42 7.02 -5.48
CA SER A 133 -3.37 7.69 -6.78
C SER A 133 -4.78 7.95 -7.28
N THR A 134 -5.02 9.11 -7.89
CA THR A 134 -6.29 9.45 -8.50
C THR A 134 -6.11 9.74 -9.98
N LYS A 135 -6.90 9.08 -10.84
CA LYS A 135 -6.91 9.31 -12.29
C LYS A 135 -8.32 9.70 -12.71
N THR A 136 -8.43 10.75 -13.54
CA THR A 136 -9.70 11.14 -14.13
C THR A 136 -9.91 10.34 -15.42
N SER A 137 -11.03 9.62 -15.53
CA SER A 137 -11.42 9.01 -16.79
C SER A 137 -12.15 10.04 -17.66
N ASN A 138 -11.68 10.21 -18.89
CA ASN A 138 -12.43 10.87 -19.94
C ASN A 138 -13.36 9.83 -20.61
N ALA A 139 -14.27 9.26 -19.86
CA ALA A 139 -15.23 8.32 -20.41
C ALA A 139 -16.16 9.08 -21.38
N GLU A 140 -16.15 8.70 -22.65
CA GLU A 140 -16.96 9.26 -23.73
C GLU A 140 -18.46 8.98 -23.58
N VAL A 141 -18.88 8.24 -22.57
CA VAL A 141 -20.28 7.84 -22.39
C VAL A 141 -20.73 8.13 -20.96
N GLY A 142 -21.36 9.29 -20.77
CA GLY A 142 -22.07 9.58 -19.53
C GLY A 142 -21.72 10.94 -18.92
N ARG A 143 -22.73 11.63 -18.41
CA ARG A 143 -22.62 12.94 -17.77
C ARG A 143 -21.74 12.90 -16.53
N GLY A 144 -20.58 13.53 -16.59
CA GLY A 144 -19.72 13.79 -15.43
C GLY A 144 -18.32 13.17 -15.51
N ARG A 145 -17.31 13.89 -14.99
CA ARG A 145 -15.95 13.39 -14.83
C ARG A 145 -15.92 12.46 -13.62
N THR A 146 -15.65 11.19 -13.85
CA THR A 146 -15.44 10.21 -12.76
C THR A 146 -13.95 10.09 -12.46
N GLN A 147 -13.57 10.23 -11.19
CA GLN A 147 -12.21 9.94 -10.75
C GLN A 147 -12.13 8.53 -10.20
N PHE A 148 -11.09 7.81 -10.59
CA PHE A 148 -10.74 6.49 -10.09
C PHE A 148 -9.58 6.59 -9.11
N ILE A 149 -9.67 5.82 -8.04
CA ILE A 149 -8.68 5.71 -6.97
C ILE A 149 -8.00 4.35 -7.10
N SER A 150 -6.68 4.33 -6.97
CA SER A 150 -5.86 3.11 -6.88
C SER A 150 -4.75 3.29 -5.84
N MET A 151 -4.10 2.20 -5.43
CA MET A 151 -2.95 2.19 -4.51
C MET A 151 -1.77 1.49 -5.17
N PRO A 152 -1.03 2.17 -6.08
CA PRO A 152 0.02 1.52 -6.86
C PRO A 152 1.31 1.22 -6.07
N HIS A 153 1.49 1.82 -4.88
CA HIS A 153 2.75 1.75 -4.12
C HIS A 153 2.66 0.95 -2.83
N MET A 154 1.48 0.40 -2.52
CA MET A 154 1.23 -0.30 -1.27
C MET A 154 0.21 -1.41 -1.45
N LEU A 155 0.36 -2.49 -0.66
CA LEU A 155 -0.65 -3.53 -0.58
C LEU A 155 -1.84 -3.07 0.28
N PRO A 156 -3.05 -2.99 -0.28
CA PRO A 156 -4.24 -2.61 0.48
C PRO A 156 -4.48 -3.48 1.73
N SER A 157 -4.06 -4.76 1.69
CA SER A 157 -4.16 -5.68 2.83
C SER A 157 -3.30 -5.25 4.02
N ASP A 158 -2.07 -4.81 3.77
CA ASP A 158 -1.12 -4.45 4.83
C ASP A 158 -1.47 -3.10 5.44
N VAL A 159 -1.85 -2.14 4.59
CA VAL A 159 -2.38 -0.85 5.04
C VAL A 159 -3.62 -1.04 5.89
N ALA A 160 -4.57 -1.88 5.47
CA ALA A 160 -5.78 -2.15 6.23
C ALA A 160 -5.48 -2.76 7.61
N ARG A 161 -4.57 -3.74 7.67
CA ARG A 161 -4.13 -4.36 8.95
C ARG A 161 -3.54 -3.33 9.90
N ARG A 162 -2.70 -2.43 9.40
CA ARG A 162 -2.13 -1.33 10.19
C ARG A 162 -3.21 -0.37 10.68
N LEU A 163 -4.14 0.04 9.83
CA LEU A 163 -5.23 0.93 10.16
C LEU A 163 -6.17 0.34 11.22
N GLU A 164 -6.51 -0.94 11.13
CA GLU A 164 -7.35 -1.65 12.12
C GLU A 164 -6.76 -1.56 13.54
N THR A 165 -5.43 -1.55 13.64
CA THR A 165 -4.73 -1.39 14.93
C THR A 165 -4.71 0.08 15.40
N LEU A 166 -4.59 1.04 14.48
CA LEU A 166 -4.40 2.46 14.81
C LEU A 166 -5.71 3.21 15.06
N ILE A 167 -6.77 2.93 14.30
CA ILE A 167 -8.05 3.66 14.35
C ILE A 167 -8.63 3.72 15.76
N PRO A 168 -8.72 2.61 16.54
CA PRO A 168 -9.28 2.66 17.88
C PRO A 168 -8.53 3.61 18.82
N SER A 169 -7.20 3.69 18.68
CA SER A 169 -6.38 4.58 19.50
C SER A 169 -6.55 6.05 19.15
N LYS A 170 -6.83 6.36 17.88
CA LYS A 170 -7.03 7.74 17.38
C LYS A 170 -8.43 8.29 17.68
N ILE A 171 -9.44 7.41 17.76
CA ILE A 171 -10.81 7.81 18.08
C ILE A 171 -10.97 8.04 19.57
N ARG A 172 -10.34 7.22 20.44
CA ARG A 172 -10.44 7.36 21.91
C ARG A 172 -9.75 8.61 22.49
N LYS A 173 -8.92 9.28 21.72
CA LYS A 173 -8.16 10.49 22.14
C LYS A 173 -8.95 11.82 21.98
N LYS A 174 -10.29 11.76 21.83
CA LYS A 174 -11.13 12.95 21.75
C LYS A 174 -11.85 13.21 23.07
#